data_d40d55274ee443e2d82022d7f609fe6f
#
_entry.id   d40d55274ee443e2d82022d7f609fe6f
#
_cell.length_a   1.000
_cell.length_b   1.000
_cell.length_c   1.000
_cell.angle_alpha   90.00
_cell.angle_beta   90.00
_cell.angle_gamma   90.00
#
_symmetry.space_group_name_H-M   'P 1'
#
loop_
_entity.id
_entity.type
_entity.pdbx_description
1 polymer ?
#
loop_
_entity_poly.entity_id
_entity_poly.type
_entity_poly.pdbx_seq_one_letter_code
_entity_poly.pdbx_strand_id
1 'polypeptide(L)'
;MEQTANALPPVTLGQYKGLPVTRRVRPVTEAAVASELKSLARRHAPFCATSAPAARGMRVTLDFEGFLDGAPIPDSRMEQVTVTLGTAQLMPAAEQAVYGHCAGETFRFDFTYPDEFRVPELSGKTAQFEICLHTVEQKQEPTVDDALAQRLGFATLDALRESIRAKKAASHEANADRLAEAALLDLAGANLTVELPAAVLDQNADHALQQLKDKLSRSRFSLELYCQANNTTPEQLRAGYRQDAARRMRAMLAVPAIAQAENITVSNEEVDAEYARLARLHGNPEEEIRRV
;
A
#
# COMPACT_ATOMS: atom_id res chain seq x y z
N MET A 1 -4.44 6.53 -40.81
CA MET A 1 -5.17 5.33 -40.34
C MET A 1 -6.19 5.83 -39.34
N GLU A 2 -7.46 5.86 -39.79
CA GLU A 2 -8.59 6.29 -38.99
C GLU A 2 -8.70 5.37 -37.76
N GLN A 3 -8.64 5.96 -36.58
CA GLN A 3 -9.08 5.32 -35.36
C GLN A 3 -10.59 5.04 -35.54
N THR A 4 -10.91 3.78 -35.85
CA THR A 4 -12.29 3.31 -35.74
C THR A 4 -12.71 3.54 -34.28
N ALA A 5 -13.53 4.56 -34.08
CA ALA A 5 -14.23 4.81 -32.84
C ALA A 5 -14.79 3.47 -32.34
N ASN A 6 -14.40 3.08 -31.14
CA ASN A 6 -14.79 1.83 -30.51
C ASN A 6 -16.30 1.92 -30.22
N ALA A 7 -17.13 1.63 -31.21
CA ALA A 7 -18.58 1.62 -31.05
C ALA A 7 -18.88 0.52 -30.02
N LEU A 8 -19.45 0.92 -28.91
CA LEU A 8 -19.93 -0.02 -27.87
C LEU A 8 -20.84 -1.04 -28.55
N PRO A 9 -20.76 -2.33 -28.21
CA PRO A 9 -21.63 -3.33 -28.75
C PRO A 9 -23.10 -2.94 -28.51
N PRO A 10 -24.03 -3.27 -29.40
CA PRO A 10 -25.44 -2.97 -29.21
C PRO A 10 -25.92 -3.61 -27.91
N VAL A 11 -26.43 -2.77 -27.01
CA VAL A 11 -26.88 -3.16 -25.69
C VAL A 11 -28.37 -2.96 -25.58
N THR A 12 -29.09 -3.98 -25.11
CA THR A 12 -30.51 -3.86 -24.78
C THR A 12 -30.67 -3.91 -23.26
N LEU A 13 -31.22 -2.85 -22.67
CA LEU A 13 -31.51 -2.77 -21.26
C LEU A 13 -32.65 -3.70 -20.87
N GLY A 14 -32.41 -4.53 -19.87
CA GLY A 14 -33.46 -5.23 -19.14
C GLY A 14 -33.95 -4.41 -17.95
N GLN A 15 -34.44 -5.07 -16.89
CA GLN A 15 -34.85 -4.40 -15.68
C GLN A 15 -33.62 -3.82 -14.96
N TYR A 16 -33.58 -2.50 -14.78
CA TYR A 16 -32.54 -1.79 -14.02
C TYR A 16 -33.12 -0.93 -12.88
N LYS A 17 -34.43 -0.72 -12.83
CA LYS A 17 -35.12 -0.03 -11.72
C LYS A 17 -35.73 -1.02 -10.73
N GLY A 18 -35.75 -0.65 -9.46
CA GLY A 18 -36.36 -1.48 -8.40
C GLY A 18 -35.60 -2.79 -8.12
N LEU A 19 -34.29 -2.81 -8.38
CA LEU A 19 -33.45 -3.98 -8.10
C LEU A 19 -33.28 -4.18 -6.60
N PRO A 20 -33.43 -5.41 -6.07
CA PRO A 20 -33.31 -5.70 -4.63
C PRO A 20 -31.83 -5.75 -4.23
N VAL A 21 -31.35 -4.73 -3.54
CA VAL A 21 -30.01 -4.72 -2.95
C VAL A 21 -30.09 -4.39 -1.47
N THR A 22 -29.36 -5.14 -0.67
CA THR A 22 -29.28 -4.92 0.78
C THR A 22 -27.98 -4.16 1.11
N ARG A 23 -28.12 -2.92 1.56
CA ARG A 23 -27.04 -2.14 2.13
C ARG A 23 -26.77 -2.62 3.56
N ARG A 24 -25.56 -3.14 3.82
CA ARG A 24 -25.17 -3.65 5.15
C ARG A 24 -24.00 -2.84 5.68
N VAL A 25 -24.24 -2.05 6.72
CA VAL A 25 -23.20 -1.34 7.45
C VAL A 25 -22.66 -2.22 8.55
N ARG A 26 -21.36 -2.46 8.56
CA ARG A 26 -20.70 -3.20 9.64
C ARG A 26 -20.62 -2.31 10.88
N PRO A 27 -21.09 -2.71 12.06
CA PRO A 27 -20.98 -1.92 13.26
C PRO A 27 -19.51 -1.77 13.69
N VAL A 28 -19.18 -0.63 14.28
CA VAL A 28 -17.86 -0.41 14.90
C VAL A 28 -17.89 -1.04 16.29
N THR A 29 -17.03 -2.04 16.50
CA THR A 29 -16.93 -2.72 17.80
C THR A 29 -15.90 -2.04 18.70
N GLU A 30 -16.08 -2.10 20.02
CA GLU A 30 -15.09 -1.61 21.00
C GLU A 30 -13.73 -2.30 20.83
N ALA A 31 -13.70 -3.57 20.46
CA ALA A 31 -12.48 -4.28 20.14
C ALA A 31 -11.71 -3.67 18.95
N ALA A 32 -12.43 -3.20 17.93
CA ALA A 32 -11.83 -2.53 16.78
C ALA A 32 -11.24 -1.15 17.14
N VAL A 33 -11.89 -0.42 18.04
CA VAL A 33 -11.39 0.85 18.57
C VAL A 33 -10.16 0.61 19.44
N ALA A 34 -10.22 -0.36 20.36
CA ALA A 34 -9.11 -0.71 21.24
C ALA A 34 -7.88 -1.19 20.43
N SER A 35 -8.09 -1.98 19.38
CA SER A 35 -7.01 -2.41 18.48
C SER A 35 -6.33 -1.24 17.77
N GLU A 36 -7.11 -0.27 17.30
CA GLU A 36 -6.57 0.94 16.67
C GLU A 36 -5.78 1.80 17.66
N LEU A 37 -6.30 2.00 18.87
CA LEU A 37 -5.59 2.70 19.96
C LEU A 37 -4.25 2.05 20.28
N LYS A 38 -4.21 0.71 20.39
CA LYS A 38 -2.96 -0.03 20.59
C LYS A 38 -1.99 0.16 19.43
N SER A 39 -2.50 0.17 18.19
CA SER A 39 -1.69 0.42 17.00
C SER A 39 -1.11 1.84 17.00
N LEU A 40 -1.93 2.85 17.32
CA LEU A 40 -1.50 4.24 17.47
C LEU A 40 -0.45 4.38 18.58
N ALA A 41 -0.69 3.77 19.75
CA ALA A 41 0.25 3.78 20.86
C ALA A 41 1.61 3.20 20.45
N ARG A 42 1.64 2.07 19.74
CA ARG A 42 2.88 1.48 19.23
C ARG A 42 3.60 2.37 18.21
N ARG A 43 2.86 3.00 17.30
CA ARG A 43 3.45 3.88 16.28
C ARG A 43 4.05 5.15 16.88
N HIS A 44 3.36 5.73 17.86
CA HIS A 44 3.71 7.01 18.49
C HIS A 44 4.39 6.87 19.86
N ALA A 45 4.82 5.65 20.25
CA ALA A 45 5.61 5.46 21.45
C ALA A 45 6.93 6.24 21.35
N PRO A 46 7.27 7.06 22.35
CA PRO A 46 8.50 7.83 22.34
C PRO A 46 9.72 6.92 22.45
N PHE A 47 10.85 7.40 21.96
CA PHE A 47 12.14 6.80 22.21
C PHE A 47 12.78 7.46 23.43
N CYS A 48 13.38 6.67 24.32
CA CYS A 48 14.11 7.15 25.47
C CYS A 48 15.51 6.55 25.49
N ALA A 49 16.48 7.34 25.91
CA ALA A 49 17.85 6.90 26.06
C ALA A 49 17.92 5.68 26.99
N THR A 50 18.77 4.73 26.65
CA THR A 50 19.00 3.49 27.39
C THR A 50 20.50 3.19 27.44
N SER A 51 20.93 2.54 28.52
CA SER A 51 22.28 1.97 28.61
C SER A 51 22.36 0.53 28.09
N ALA A 52 21.24 -0.02 27.60
CA ALA A 52 21.23 -1.35 27.02
C ALA A 52 21.99 -1.35 25.68
N PRO A 53 22.60 -2.49 25.30
CA PRO A 53 23.25 -2.66 24.02
C PRO A 53 22.27 -2.46 22.87
N ALA A 54 22.75 -1.87 21.76
CA ALA A 54 21.96 -1.62 20.57
C ALA A 54 21.36 -2.92 20.01
N ALA A 55 20.06 -2.90 19.75
CA ALA A 55 19.30 -4.03 19.27
C ALA A 55 18.29 -3.60 18.18
N ARG A 56 17.78 -4.56 17.44
CA ARG A 56 16.78 -4.32 16.39
C ARG A 56 15.55 -3.57 16.93
N GLY A 57 15.14 -2.52 16.24
CA GLY A 57 14.00 -1.66 16.61
C GLY A 57 14.39 -0.50 17.53
N MET A 58 15.62 -0.44 18.01
CA MET A 58 16.16 0.71 18.73
C MET A 58 16.57 1.81 17.75
N ARG A 59 16.56 3.05 18.21
CA ARG A 59 17.06 4.21 17.50
C ARG A 59 18.44 4.54 18.00
N VAL A 60 19.38 4.75 17.09
CA VAL A 60 20.75 5.09 17.42
C VAL A 60 21.16 6.38 16.72
N THR A 61 22.01 7.18 17.36
CA THR A 61 22.71 8.31 16.72
C THR A 61 24.18 7.97 16.68
N LEU A 62 24.79 8.04 15.51
CA LEU A 62 26.17 7.63 15.30
C LEU A 62 26.87 8.51 14.27
N ASP A 63 28.20 8.51 14.34
CA ASP A 63 29.07 8.93 13.24
C ASP A 63 29.59 7.68 12.53
N PHE A 64 29.84 7.84 11.22
CA PHE A 64 30.28 6.75 10.37
C PHE A 64 31.32 7.28 9.39
N GLU A 65 32.47 6.61 9.28
CA GLU A 65 33.52 6.97 8.33
C GLU A 65 34.22 5.72 7.78
N GLY A 66 34.49 5.71 6.47
CA GLY A 66 35.15 4.60 5.79
C GLY A 66 36.59 4.92 5.44
N PHE A 67 37.48 3.91 5.56
CA PHE A 67 38.90 4.00 5.23
C PHE A 67 39.28 2.87 4.27
N LEU A 68 40.06 3.19 3.25
CA LEU A 68 40.71 2.24 2.36
C LEU A 68 42.23 2.39 2.48
N ASP A 69 42.90 1.30 2.82
CA ASP A 69 44.36 1.29 3.04
C ASP A 69 44.86 2.39 4.01
N GLY A 70 44.02 2.73 5.00
CA GLY A 70 44.28 3.76 6.02
C GLY A 70 43.98 5.20 5.60
N ALA A 71 43.57 5.42 4.35
CA ALA A 71 43.14 6.74 3.85
C ALA A 71 41.60 6.85 3.89
N PRO A 72 41.01 7.99 4.30
CA PRO A 72 39.58 8.17 4.32
C PRO A 72 39.01 8.10 2.89
N ILE A 73 37.88 7.37 2.76
CA ILE A 73 37.15 7.27 1.49
C ILE A 73 36.38 8.59 1.29
N PRO A 74 36.55 9.28 0.15
CA PRO A 74 35.79 10.50 -0.14
C PRO A 74 34.26 10.28 0.03
N ASP A 75 33.60 11.28 0.61
CA ASP A 75 32.14 11.30 0.82
C ASP A 75 31.57 10.12 1.67
N SER A 76 32.44 9.38 2.38
CA SER A 76 32.00 8.29 3.27
C SER A 76 31.66 8.75 4.67
N ARG A 77 32.06 9.98 5.06
CA ARG A 77 31.86 10.51 6.40
C ARG A 77 30.43 11.02 6.59
N MET A 78 29.76 10.50 7.60
CA MET A 78 28.44 10.96 8.06
C MET A 78 28.50 11.22 9.57
N GLU A 79 28.02 12.37 10.01
CA GLU A 79 28.03 12.78 11.40
C GLU A 79 26.61 12.93 11.95
N GLN A 80 26.42 12.57 13.21
CA GLN A 80 25.15 12.71 13.95
C GLN A 80 23.95 12.10 13.24
N VAL A 81 24.16 11.00 12.52
CA VAL A 81 23.10 10.34 11.77
C VAL A 81 22.23 9.53 12.74
N THR A 82 20.95 9.84 12.75
CA THR A 82 19.97 9.09 13.58
C THR A 82 19.22 8.10 12.70
N VAL A 83 19.31 6.82 13.06
CA VAL A 83 18.68 5.71 12.35
C VAL A 83 17.96 4.77 13.30
N THR A 84 16.95 4.07 12.78
CA THR A 84 16.29 2.99 13.51
C THR A 84 16.80 1.65 12.98
N LEU A 85 17.40 0.86 13.85
CA LEU A 85 17.97 -0.45 13.50
C LEU A 85 16.87 -1.43 13.05
N GLY A 86 17.11 -2.15 11.96
CA GLY A 86 16.13 -3.08 11.37
C GLY A 86 15.23 -2.47 10.29
N THR A 87 15.47 -1.20 9.91
CA THR A 87 14.69 -0.50 8.86
C THR A 87 15.43 -0.30 7.54
N ALA A 88 16.61 -0.91 7.40
CA ALA A 88 17.49 -0.80 6.21
C ALA A 88 17.93 0.65 5.89
N GLN A 89 18.04 1.50 6.91
CA GLN A 89 18.59 2.86 6.80
C GLN A 89 20.12 2.89 6.79
N LEU A 90 20.76 1.84 7.33
CA LEU A 90 22.19 1.60 7.23
C LEU A 90 22.48 0.45 6.26
N MET A 91 23.69 0.39 5.74
CA MET A 91 24.13 -0.79 5.03
C MET A 91 24.10 -2.02 5.94
N PRO A 92 23.72 -3.21 5.43
CA PRO A 92 23.52 -4.39 6.29
C PRO A 92 24.73 -4.74 7.16
N ALA A 93 25.95 -4.58 6.66
CA ALA A 93 27.18 -4.85 7.40
C ALA A 93 27.36 -3.87 8.57
N ALA A 94 27.13 -2.57 8.37
CA ALA A 94 27.19 -1.57 9.42
C ALA A 94 26.11 -1.80 10.48
N GLU A 95 24.89 -2.16 10.05
CA GLU A 95 23.81 -2.48 10.98
C GLU A 95 24.17 -3.69 11.87
N GLN A 96 24.74 -4.75 11.30
CA GLN A 96 25.21 -5.91 12.05
C GLN A 96 26.34 -5.55 13.01
N ALA A 97 27.25 -4.66 12.61
CA ALA A 97 28.35 -4.21 13.46
C ALA A 97 27.86 -3.39 14.67
N VAL A 98 26.77 -2.62 14.52
CA VAL A 98 26.20 -1.81 15.62
C VAL A 98 25.53 -2.68 16.70
N TYR A 99 24.98 -3.84 16.33
CA TYR A 99 24.31 -4.68 17.33
C TYR A 99 25.23 -5.13 18.45
N GLY A 100 24.77 -4.98 19.69
CA GLY A 100 25.49 -5.37 20.90
C GLY A 100 26.40 -4.29 21.47
N HIS A 101 26.65 -3.19 20.76
CA HIS A 101 27.41 -2.04 21.26
C HIS A 101 26.55 -1.07 22.07
N CYS A 102 27.19 -0.38 23.02
CA CYS A 102 26.54 0.59 23.88
C CYS A 102 26.84 2.03 23.46
N ALA A 103 26.02 2.98 23.93
CA ALA A 103 26.28 4.40 23.72
C ALA A 103 27.66 4.80 24.25
N GLY A 104 28.39 5.62 23.52
CA GLY A 104 29.75 6.08 23.82
C GLY A 104 30.86 5.18 23.26
N GLU A 105 30.55 4.04 22.67
CA GLU A 105 31.56 3.14 22.10
C GLU A 105 31.95 3.59 20.69
N THR A 106 33.25 3.42 20.39
CA THR A 106 33.79 3.55 19.04
C THR A 106 34.39 2.19 18.64
N PHE A 107 34.00 1.68 17.48
CA PHE A 107 34.42 0.38 17.00
C PHE A 107 34.60 0.39 15.48
N ARG A 108 35.29 -0.63 14.98
CA ARG A 108 35.57 -0.79 13.55
C ARG A 108 35.07 -2.13 13.05
N PHE A 109 34.71 -2.16 11.79
CA PHE A 109 34.40 -3.41 11.08
C PHE A 109 34.91 -3.32 9.64
N ASP A 110 35.20 -4.48 9.07
CA ASP A 110 35.66 -4.61 7.70
C ASP A 110 34.49 -4.95 6.78
N PHE A 111 34.46 -4.31 5.61
CA PHE A 111 33.48 -4.60 4.58
C PHE A 111 34.18 -4.78 3.23
N THR A 112 33.95 -5.91 2.58
CA THR A 112 34.45 -6.17 1.23
C THR A 112 33.39 -5.80 0.20
N TYR A 113 33.75 -4.87 -0.68
CA TYR A 113 32.87 -4.46 -1.77
C TYR A 113 32.76 -5.58 -2.82
N PRO A 114 31.58 -5.76 -3.47
CA PRO A 114 31.43 -6.68 -4.60
C PRO A 114 32.38 -6.37 -5.74
N ASP A 115 32.77 -7.39 -6.53
CA ASP A 115 33.66 -7.22 -7.69
C ASP A 115 33.10 -6.28 -8.76
N GLU A 116 31.77 -6.19 -8.88
CA GLU A 116 31.06 -5.25 -9.77
C GLU A 116 30.40 -4.10 -8.98
N PHE A 117 31.20 -3.34 -8.25
CA PHE A 117 30.66 -2.18 -7.53
C PHE A 117 30.63 -0.93 -8.40
N ARG A 118 29.66 -0.04 -8.17
CA ARG A 118 29.45 1.19 -8.97
C ARG A 118 30.66 2.12 -9.01
N VAL A 119 31.53 2.09 -7.98
CA VAL A 119 32.77 2.86 -7.91
C VAL A 119 33.93 1.89 -8.17
N PRO A 120 34.60 1.96 -9.36
CA PRO A 120 35.62 0.97 -9.75
C PRO A 120 36.81 0.89 -8.79
N GLU A 121 37.14 2.00 -8.14
CA GLU A 121 38.27 2.08 -7.19
C GLU A 121 38.01 1.28 -5.90
N LEU A 122 36.77 0.96 -5.59
CA LEU A 122 36.34 0.18 -4.42
C LEU A 122 36.00 -1.28 -4.76
N SER A 123 35.83 -1.60 -6.05
CA SER A 123 35.43 -2.95 -6.47
C SER A 123 36.41 -4.02 -6.01
N GLY A 124 35.88 -5.07 -5.34
CA GLY A 124 36.65 -6.20 -4.82
C GLY A 124 37.58 -5.86 -3.64
N LYS A 125 37.63 -4.59 -3.19
CA LYS A 125 38.49 -4.18 -2.09
C LYS A 125 37.78 -4.28 -0.73
N THR A 126 38.58 -4.51 0.32
CA THR A 126 38.11 -4.47 1.70
C THR A 126 38.40 -3.09 2.29
N ALA A 127 37.35 -2.39 2.69
CA ALA A 127 37.44 -1.14 3.41
C ALA A 127 37.14 -1.34 4.90
N GLN A 128 37.81 -0.61 5.75
CA GLN A 128 37.55 -0.56 7.19
C GLN A 128 36.64 0.63 7.49
N PHE A 129 35.55 0.39 8.22
CA PHE A 129 34.64 1.42 8.65
C PHE A 129 34.73 1.63 10.15
N GLU A 130 34.75 2.88 10.57
CA GLU A 130 34.70 3.29 11.96
C GLU A 130 33.31 3.85 12.28
N ILE A 131 32.74 3.40 13.40
CA ILE A 131 31.47 3.88 13.92
C ILE A 131 31.70 4.42 15.33
N CYS A 132 31.25 5.66 15.58
CA CYS A 132 31.14 6.22 16.92
C CYS A 132 29.66 6.28 17.30
N LEU A 133 29.25 5.48 18.29
CA LEU A 133 27.86 5.36 18.73
C LEU A 133 27.55 6.36 19.84
N HIS A 134 26.90 7.49 19.53
CA HIS A 134 26.63 8.54 20.51
C HIS A 134 25.49 8.20 21.45
N THR A 135 24.37 7.75 20.92
CA THR A 135 23.18 7.42 21.73
C THR A 135 22.54 6.13 21.26
N VAL A 136 22.01 5.40 22.25
CA VAL A 136 21.10 4.28 22.03
C VAL A 136 19.79 4.59 22.70
N GLU A 137 18.68 4.52 21.97
CA GLU A 137 17.36 4.83 22.48
C GLU A 137 16.42 3.67 22.21
N GLN A 138 15.71 3.28 23.25
CA GLN A 138 14.69 2.24 23.17
C GLN A 138 13.30 2.85 23.11
N LYS A 139 12.44 2.27 22.29
CA LYS A 139 11.03 2.63 22.25
C LYS A 139 10.39 2.26 23.58
N GLN A 140 9.73 3.22 24.23
CA GLN A 140 8.98 2.95 25.47
C GLN A 140 7.84 1.96 25.20
N GLU A 141 7.42 1.24 26.26
CA GLU A 141 6.19 0.47 26.16
C GLU A 141 5.01 1.37 25.78
N PRO A 142 4.20 0.96 24.79
CA PRO A 142 3.12 1.79 24.32
C PRO A 142 2.00 1.84 25.37
N THR A 143 1.75 3.02 25.93
CA THR A 143 0.61 3.29 26.81
C THR A 143 -0.56 3.88 26.03
N VAL A 144 -1.78 3.53 26.45
CA VAL A 144 -3.03 4.06 25.91
C VAL A 144 -3.66 4.96 26.98
N ASP A 145 -3.23 6.22 26.98
CA ASP A 145 -3.54 7.21 27.99
C ASP A 145 -3.78 8.61 27.37
N ASP A 146 -4.06 9.58 28.21
CA ASP A 146 -4.25 10.97 27.78
C ASP A 146 -2.97 11.57 27.17
N ALA A 147 -1.79 11.13 27.58
CA ALA A 147 -0.54 11.59 26.98
C ALA A 147 -0.42 11.16 25.51
N LEU A 148 -0.89 9.96 25.16
CA LEU A 148 -1.01 9.54 23.77
C LEU A 148 -2.00 10.44 23.00
N ALA A 149 -3.16 10.73 23.59
CA ALA A 149 -4.18 11.56 22.97
C ALA A 149 -3.64 12.98 22.68
N GLN A 150 -2.95 13.59 23.65
CA GLN A 150 -2.33 14.90 23.51
C GLN A 150 -1.26 14.96 22.42
N ARG A 151 -0.40 13.93 22.32
CA ARG A 151 0.57 13.81 21.22
C ARG A 151 -0.10 13.73 19.83
N LEU A 152 -1.32 13.21 19.78
CA LEU A 152 -2.13 13.12 18.54
C LEU A 152 -3.06 14.32 18.32
N GLY A 153 -2.95 15.37 19.18
CA GLY A 153 -3.73 16.60 19.06
C GLY A 153 -5.14 16.53 19.66
N PHE A 154 -5.41 15.56 20.53
CA PHE A 154 -6.69 15.42 21.24
C PHE A 154 -6.52 15.79 22.73
N ALA A 155 -7.54 16.41 23.31
CA ALA A 155 -7.49 16.82 24.71
C ALA A 155 -7.48 15.65 25.69
N THR A 156 -8.21 14.58 25.39
CA THR A 156 -8.36 13.39 26.24
C THR A 156 -8.39 12.10 25.41
N LEU A 157 -8.13 10.98 26.09
CA LEU A 157 -8.24 9.65 25.48
C LEU A 157 -9.66 9.35 24.96
N ASP A 158 -10.68 9.84 25.66
CA ASP A 158 -12.07 9.66 25.22
C ASP A 158 -12.39 10.44 23.95
N ALA A 159 -11.83 11.65 23.79
CA ALA A 159 -11.94 12.40 22.53
C ALA A 159 -11.24 11.68 21.37
N LEU A 160 -10.09 11.08 21.62
CA LEU A 160 -9.39 10.26 20.63
C LEU A 160 -10.20 9.00 20.27
N ARG A 161 -10.78 8.31 21.26
CA ARG A 161 -11.66 7.15 21.05
C ARG A 161 -12.84 7.49 20.17
N GLU A 162 -13.50 8.61 20.47
CA GLU A 162 -14.67 9.04 19.71
C GLU A 162 -14.30 9.41 18.26
N SER A 163 -13.17 10.10 18.06
CA SER A 163 -12.64 10.36 16.73
C SER A 163 -12.35 9.09 15.94
N ILE A 164 -11.75 8.07 16.56
CA ILE A 164 -11.50 6.77 15.92
C ILE A 164 -12.82 6.08 15.57
N ARG A 165 -13.79 6.09 16.49
CA ARG A 165 -15.12 5.51 16.27
C ARG A 165 -15.82 6.17 15.10
N ALA A 166 -15.84 7.50 15.06
CA ALA A 166 -16.44 8.26 13.97
C ALA A 166 -15.77 8.00 12.62
N LYS A 167 -14.44 7.98 12.57
CA LYS A 167 -13.69 7.67 11.34
C LYS A 167 -13.97 6.24 10.83
N LYS A 168 -14.00 5.25 11.73
CA LYS A 168 -14.33 3.88 11.37
C LYS A 168 -15.78 3.75 10.92
N ALA A 169 -16.72 4.41 11.59
CA ALA A 169 -18.13 4.44 11.19
C ALA A 169 -18.30 5.02 9.79
N ALA A 170 -17.72 6.20 9.53
CA ALA A 170 -17.74 6.82 8.20
C ALA A 170 -17.13 5.92 7.11
N SER A 171 -16.01 5.24 7.44
CA SER A 171 -15.39 4.28 6.52
C SER A 171 -16.27 3.06 6.25
N HIS A 172 -16.98 2.54 7.28
CA HIS A 172 -17.90 1.41 7.12
C HIS A 172 -19.14 1.81 6.30
N GLU A 173 -19.66 3.02 6.51
CA GLU A 173 -20.76 3.59 5.73
C GLU A 173 -20.37 3.70 4.25
N ALA A 174 -19.26 4.39 3.96
CA ALA A 174 -18.75 4.55 2.59
C ALA A 174 -18.47 3.19 1.91
N ASN A 175 -17.96 2.22 2.66
CA ASN A 175 -17.76 0.87 2.13
C ASN A 175 -19.09 0.14 1.85
N ALA A 176 -20.09 0.32 2.71
CA ALA A 176 -21.43 -0.26 2.52
C ALA A 176 -22.11 0.34 1.28
N ASP A 177 -21.97 1.66 1.06
CA ASP A 177 -22.47 2.35 -0.13
C ASP A 177 -21.80 1.80 -1.40
N ARG A 178 -20.47 1.75 -1.41
CA ARG A 178 -19.70 1.22 -2.55
C ARG A 178 -20.07 -0.24 -2.87
N LEU A 179 -20.28 -1.08 -1.85
CA LEU A 179 -20.70 -2.47 -2.06
C LEU A 179 -22.13 -2.58 -2.59
N ALA A 180 -23.03 -1.73 -2.10
CA ALA A 180 -24.42 -1.67 -2.58
C ALA A 180 -24.48 -1.18 -4.03
N GLU A 181 -23.73 -0.13 -4.37
CA GLU A 181 -23.59 0.38 -5.75
C GLU A 181 -23.04 -0.69 -6.70
N ALA A 182 -21.96 -1.37 -6.30
CA ALA A 182 -21.39 -2.46 -7.09
C ALA A 182 -22.38 -3.59 -7.32
N ALA A 183 -23.14 -3.97 -6.28
CA ALA A 183 -24.19 -4.99 -6.39
C ALA A 183 -25.34 -4.56 -7.29
N LEU A 184 -25.74 -3.28 -7.27
CA LEU A 184 -26.73 -2.72 -8.19
C LEU A 184 -26.26 -2.79 -9.64
N LEU A 185 -25.00 -2.38 -9.90
CA LEU A 185 -24.43 -2.43 -11.23
C LEU A 185 -24.27 -3.86 -11.75
N ASP A 186 -23.88 -4.80 -10.87
CA ASP A 186 -23.81 -6.22 -11.22
C ASP A 186 -25.19 -6.78 -11.59
N LEU A 187 -26.24 -6.45 -10.83
CA LEU A 187 -27.61 -6.86 -11.14
C LEU A 187 -28.14 -6.22 -12.42
N ALA A 188 -27.93 -4.93 -12.61
CA ALA A 188 -28.29 -4.24 -13.84
C ALA A 188 -27.56 -4.85 -15.04
N GLY A 189 -26.25 -5.11 -14.89
CA GLY A 189 -25.44 -5.76 -15.91
C GLY A 189 -25.90 -7.20 -16.23
N ALA A 190 -26.33 -7.95 -15.22
CA ALA A 190 -26.87 -9.31 -15.42
C ALA A 190 -28.15 -9.31 -16.24
N ASN A 191 -28.95 -8.24 -16.16
CA ASN A 191 -30.20 -8.06 -16.90
C ASN A 191 -29.98 -7.48 -18.31
N LEU A 192 -28.73 -7.15 -18.69
CA LEU A 192 -28.40 -6.68 -20.04
C LEU A 192 -28.38 -7.84 -21.05
N THR A 193 -28.97 -7.59 -22.20
CA THR A 193 -28.73 -8.41 -23.38
C THR A 193 -27.64 -7.78 -24.23
N VAL A 194 -26.46 -8.43 -24.27
CA VAL A 194 -25.28 -7.97 -24.98
C VAL A 194 -24.42 -9.16 -25.39
N GLU A 195 -23.91 -9.17 -26.59
CA GLU A 195 -22.91 -10.12 -27.06
C GLU A 195 -21.51 -9.60 -26.71
N LEU A 196 -20.83 -10.30 -25.79
CA LEU A 196 -19.46 -9.96 -25.41
C LEU A 196 -18.48 -10.77 -26.29
N PRO A 197 -17.49 -10.11 -26.91
CA PRO A 197 -16.51 -10.81 -27.73
C PRO A 197 -15.70 -11.83 -26.90
N ALA A 198 -15.77 -13.11 -27.28
CA ALA A 198 -15.09 -14.20 -26.57
C ALA A 198 -13.58 -13.94 -26.43
N ALA A 199 -12.94 -13.43 -27.47
CA ALA A 199 -11.52 -13.11 -27.47
C ALA A 199 -11.13 -12.10 -26.38
N VAL A 200 -11.96 -11.07 -26.14
CA VAL A 200 -11.72 -10.08 -25.08
C VAL A 200 -11.87 -10.70 -23.71
N LEU A 201 -12.85 -11.57 -23.50
CA LEU A 201 -13.05 -12.29 -22.25
C LEU A 201 -11.87 -13.22 -21.94
N ASP A 202 -11.39 -13.95 -22.94
CA ASP A 202 -10.25 -14.85 -22.83
C ASP A 202 -8.96 -14.09 -22.52
N GLN A 203 -8.71 -12.98 -23.20
CA GLN A 203 -7.57 -12.11 -22.94
C GLN A 203 -7.57 -11.54 -21.51
N ASN A 204 -8.74 -11.07 -21.03
CA ASN A 204 -8.86 -10.59 -19.65
C ASN A 204 -8.63 -11.70 -18.62
N ALA A 205 -9.10 -12.92 -18.89
CA ALA A 205 -8.89 -14.07 -18.04
C ALA A 205 -7.40 -14.47 -17.96
N ASP A 206 -6.73 -14.49 -19.12
CA ASP A 206 -5.30 -14.79 -19.20
C ASP A 206 -4.45 -13.73 -18.50
N HIS A 207 -4.81 -12.46 -18.66
CA HIS A 207 -4.15 -11.36 -17.94
C HIS A 207 -4.32 -11.47 -16.43
N ALA A 208 -5.54 -11.76 -15.94
CA ALA A 208 -5.79 -11.94 -14.50
C ALA A 208 -5.02 -13.14 -13.94
N LEU A 209 -4.94 -14.24 -14.68
CA LEU A 209 -4.14 -15.41 -14.27
C LEU A 209 -2.65 -15.08 -14.23
N GLN A 210 -2.15 -14.29 -15.19
CA GLN A 210 -0.75 -13.85 -15.19
C GLN A 210 -0.45 -12.93 -14.01
N GLN A 211 -1.33 -11.98 -13.70
CA GLN A 211 -1.18 -11.12 -12.51
C GLN A 211 -1.13 -11.94 -11.20
N LEU A 212 -1.96 -13.00 -11.10
CA LEU A 212 -1.88 -13.90 -9.95
C LEU A 212 -0.52 -14.60 -9.88
N LYS A 213 -0.01 -15.12 -11.01
CA LYS A 213 1.33 -15.77 -11.07
C LYS A 213 2.43 -14.79 -10.62
N ASP A 214 2.41 -13.56 -11.11
CA ASP A 214 3.40 -12.53 -10.77
C ASP A 214 3.34 -12.16 -9.28
N LYS A 215 2.14 -12.06 -8.72
CA LYS A 215 1.94 -11.81 -7.29
C LYS A 215 2.47 -12.96 -6.42
N LEU A 216 2.21 -14.20 -6.82
CA LEU A 216 2.68 -15.39 -6.10
C LEU A 216 4.20 -15.51 -6.17
N SER A 217 4.80 -15.27 -7.33
CA SER A 217 6.26 -15.34 -7.52
C SER A 217 7.02 -14.35 -6.63
N ARG A 218 6.50 -13.13 -6.43
CA ARG A 218 7.05 -12.13 -5.49
C ARG A 218 7.07 -12.64 -4.04
N SER A 219 6.13 -13.52 -3.70
CA SER A 219 6.04 -14.17 -2.38
C SER A 219 6.73 -15.53 -2.33
N ARG A 220 7.50 -15.90 -3.37
CA ARG A 220 8.15 -17.22 -3.54
C ARG A 220 7.15 -18.38 -3.47
N PHE A 221 5.91 -18.16 -3.92
CA PHE A 221 4.86 -19.18 -4.00
C PHE A 221 4.62 -19.54 -5.45
N SER A 222 4.39 -20.82 -5.75
CA SER A 222 4.03 -21.25 -7.10
C SER A 222 2.51 -21.30 -7.31
N LEU A 223 2.06 -21.21 -8.56
CA LEU A 223 0.65 -21.35 -8.91
C LEU A 223 0.11 -22.73 -8.54
N GLU A 224 0.94 -23.78 -8.69
CA GLU A 224 0.58 -25.17 -8.36
C GLU A 224 0.28 -25.31 -6.87
N LEU A 225 1.15 -24.78 -5.99
CA LEU A 225 0.93 -24.78 -4.54
C LEU A 225 -0.33 -23.99 -4.16
N TYR A 226 -0.56 -22.86 -4.83
CA TYR A 226 -1.78 -22.08 -4.63
C TYR A 226 -3.02 -22.87 -5.02
N CYS A 227 -3.00 -23.54 -6.16
CA CYS A 227 -4.11 -24.37 -6.64
C CYS A 227 -4.38 -25.55 -5.69
N GLN A 228 -3.33 -26.22 -5.21
CA GLN A 228 -3.46 -27.30 -4.23
C GLN A 228 -4.08 -26.83 -2.92
N ALA A 229 -3.61 -25.69 -2.38
CA ALA A 229 -4.13 -25.12 -1.14
C ALA A 229 -5.60 -24.68 -1.22
N ASN A 230 -6.08 -24.34 -2.43
CA ASN A 230 -7.46 -23.89 -2.66
C ASN A 230 -8.34 -24.95 -3.34
N ASN A 231 -7.87 -26.19 -3.48
CA ASN A 231 -8.59 -27.29 -4.17
C ASN A 231 -9.13 -26.87 -5.55
N THR A 232 -8.31 -26.23 -6.37
CA THR A 232 -8.68 -25.72 -7.70
C THR A 232 -7.60 -26.08 -8.73
N THR A 233 -7.89 -25.85 -10.01
CA THR A 233 -6.91 -26.00 -11.10
C THR A 233 -6.70 -24.67 -11.83
N PRO A 234 -5.57 -24.50 -12.56
CA PRO A 234 -5.36 -23.32 -13.38
C PRO A 234 -6.49 -23.06 -14.39
N GLU A 235 -7.08 -24.12 -14.95
CA GLU A 235 -8.20 -24.06 -15.90
C GLU A 235 -9.46 -23.57 -15.20
N GLN A 236 -9.74 -24.04 -13.98
CA GLN A 236 -10.88 -23.58 -13.18
C GLN A 236 -10.72 -22.11 -12.77
N LEU A 237 -9.51 -21.71 -12.39
CA LEU A 237 -9.20 -20.29 -12.10
C LEU A 237 -9.42 -19.42 -13.34
N ARG A 238 -8.91 -19.84 -14.50
CA ARG A 238 -9.10 -19.14 -15.77
C ARG A 238 -10.59 -19.01 -16.13
N ALA A 239 -11.35 -20.10 -15.97
CA ALA A 239 -12.81 -20.08 -16.20
C ALA A 239 -13.53 -19.11 -15.26
N GLY A 240 -13.16 -19.08 -13.97
CA GLY A 240 -13.66 -18.12 -12.99
C GLY A 240 -13.34 -16.67 -13.40
N TYR A 241 -12.10 -16.38 -13.76
CA TYR A 241 -11.70 -15.05 -14.24
C TYR A 241 -12.44 -14.62 -15.51
N ARG A 242 -12.71 -15.55 -16.42
CA ARG A 242 -13.52 -15.29 -17.62
C ARG A 242 -14.95 -14.90 -17.27
N GLN A 243 -15.57 -15.58 -16.31
CA GLN A 243 -16.91 -15.24 -15.80
C GLN A 243 -16.91 -13.86 -15.11
N ASP A 244 -15.91 -13.59 -14.29
CA ASP A 244 -15.73 -12.29 -13.62
C ASP A 244 -15.49 -11.15 -14.64
N ALA A 245 -14.75 -11.40 -15.70
CA ALA A 245 -14.57 -10.45 -16.79
C ALA A 245 -15.89 -10.14 -17.48
N ALA A 246 -16.68 -11.17 -17.81
CA ALA A 246 -17.99 -11.00 -18.44
C ALA A 246 -18.95 -10.20 -17.54
N ARG A 247 -18.97 -10.49 -16.23
CA ARG A 247 -19.78 -9.76 -15.26
C ARG A 247 -19.40 -8.29 -15.19
N ARG A 248 -18.09 -8.00 -15.06
CA ARG A 248 -17.57 -6.60 -15.03
C ARG A 248 -17.87 -5.84 -16.31
N MET A 249 -17.68 -6.47 -17.48
CA MET A 249 -17.98 -5.82 -18.76
C MET A 249 -19.47 -5.48 -18.88
N ARG A 250 -20.37 -6.39 -18.47
CA ARG A 250 -21.81 -6.09 -18.46
C ARG A 250 -22.15 -4.93 -17.52
N ALA A 251 -21.60 -4.92 -16.29
CA ALA A 251 -21.80 -3.83 -15.35
C ALA A 251 -21.30 -2.49 -15.91
N MET A 252 -20.13 -2.48 -16.56
CA MET A 252 -19.59 -1.27 -17.21
C MET A 252 -20.48 -0.79 -18.38
N LEU A 253 -21.04 -1.69 -19.17
CA LEU A 253 -21.93 -1.35 -20.28
C LEU A 253 -23.31 -0.89 -19.80
N ALA A 254 -23.75 -1.30 -18.61
CA ALA A 254 -25.00 -0.87 -18.00
C ALA A 254 -25.02 0.64 -17.74
N VAL A 255 -23.91 1.20 -17.29
CA VAL A 255 -23.82 2.62 -16.91
C VAL A 255 -24.17 3.56 -18.07
N PRO A 256 -23.47 3.52 -19.24
CA PRO A 256 -23.80 4.40 -20.35
C PRO A 256 -25.19 4.11 -20.94
N ALA A 257 -25.62 2.84 -20.95
CA ALA A 257 -26.93 2.48 -21.47
C ALA A 257 -28.06 3.06 -20.59
N ILE A 258 -27.92 3.00 -19.26
CA ILE A 258 -28.87 3.61 -18.33
C ILE A 258 -28.82 5.14 -18.43
N ALA A 259 -27.62 5.74 -18.50
CA ALA A 259 -27.47 7.18 -18.66
C ALA A 259 -28.20 7.68 -19.91
N GLN A 260 -28.09 6.96 -21.03
CA GLN A 260 -28.78 7.29 -22.27
C GLN A 260 -30.31 7.14 -22.12
N ALA A 261 -30.78 6.07 -21.49
CA ALA A 261 -32.21 5.80 -21.29
C ALA A 261 -32.88 6.83 -20.35
N GLU A 262 -32.13 7.33 -19.35
CA GLU A 262 -32.60 8.32 -18.37
C GLU A 262 -32.27 9.78 -18.78
N ASN A 263 -31.64 9.98 -19.96
CA ASN A 263 -31.17 11.29 -20.43
C ASN A 263 -30.27 12.03 -19.43
N ILE A 264 -29.38 11.27 -18.75
CA ILE A 264 -28.42 11.83 -17.81
C ILE A 264 -27.30 12.50 -18.62
N THR A 265 -27.13 13.80 -18.43
CA THR A 265 -26.05 14.58 -19.03
C THR A 265 -25.14 15.11 -17.94
N VAL A 266 -23.86 15.19 -18.22
CA VAL A 266 -22.86 15.74 -17.32
C VAL A 266 -22.46 17.13 -17.82
N SER A 267 -22.50 18.14 -16.95
CA SER A 267 -22.06 19.51 -17.28
C SER A 267 -20.53 19.61 -17.27
N ASN A 268 -19.99 20.60 -17.99
CA ASN A 268 -18.56 20.87 -17.94
C ASN A 268 -18.07 21.21 -16.53
N GLU A 269 -18.90 21.87 -15.73
CA GLU A 269 -18.59 22.22 -14.34
C GLU A 269 -18.42 20.98 -13.45
N GLU A 270 -19.26 19.95 -13.64
CA GLU A 270 -19.13 18.67 -12.92
C GLU A 270 -17.87 17.91 -13.34
N VAL A 271 -17.52 17.95 -14.62
CA VAL A 271 -16.28 17.37 -15.13
C VAL A 271 -15.06 18.07 -14.54
N ASP A 272 -15.06 19.40 -14.50
CA ASP A 272 -13.99 20.20 -13.92
C ASP A 272 -13.85 19.95 -12.41
N ALA A 273 -14.96 19.84 -11.70
CA ALA A 273 -14.96 19.51 -10.27
C ALA A 273 -14.36 18.12 -10.01
N GLU A 274 -14.61 17.14 -10.87
CA GLU A 274 -14.06 15.80 -10.75
C GLU A 274 -12.55 15.78 -11.05
N TYR A 275 -12.08 16.51 -12.07
CA TYR A 275 -10.63 16.68 -12.30
C TYR A 275 -9.93 17.30 -11.09
N ALA A 276 -10.50 18.34 -10.50
CA ALA A 276 -9.97 18.96 -9.29
C ALA A 276 -9.99 18.00 -8.07
N ARG A 277 -10.99 17.12 -7.97
CA ARG A 277 -11.06 16.08 -6.94
C ARG A 277 -9.96 15.03 -7.13
N LEU A 278 -9.77 14.54 -8.34
CA LEU A 278 -8.74 13.55 -8.68
C LEU A 278 -7.33 14.13 -8.47
N ALA A 279 -7.10 15.39 -8.85
CA ALA A 279 -5.85 16.10 -8.63
C ALA A 279 -5.47 16.13 -7.14
N ARG A 280 -6.42 16.47 -6.28
CA ARG A 280 -6.23 16.44 -4.82
C ARG A 280 -6.00 15.04 -4.26
N LEU A 281 -6.69 14.03 -4.79
CA LEU A 281 -6.57 12.65 -4.33
C LEU A 281 -5.21 12.04 -4.65
N HIS A 282 -4.68 12.32 -5.84
CA HIS A 282 -3.42 11.75 -6.33
C HIS A 282 -2.20 12.66 -6.08
N GLY A 283 -2.41 13.90 -5.64
CA GLY A 283 -1.34 14.89 -5.43
C GLY A 283 -0.68 15.35 -6.73
N ASN A 284 -1.37 15.18 -7.87
CA ASN A 284 -0.88 15.57 -9.19
C ASN A 284 -1.53 16.89 -9.63
N PRO A 285 -0.84 17.69 -10.46
CA PRO A 285 -1.46 18.87 -11.09
C PRO A 285 -2.68 18.47 -11.95
N GLU A 286 -3.74 19.28 -11.90
CA GLU A 286 -4.98 19.01 -12.65
C GLU A 286 -4.73 18.90 -14.18
N GLU A 287 -3.78 19.68 -14.70
CA GLU A 287 -3.39 19.64 -16.11
C GLU A 287 -2.82 18.29 -16.57
N GLU A 288 -2.13 17.58 -15.67
CA GLU A 288 -1.62 16.23 -15.96
C GLU A 288 -2.74 15.20 -16.02
N ILE A 289 -3.73 15.33 -15.12
CA ILE A 289 -4.88 14.42 -15.09
C ILE A 289 -5.78 14.61 -16.31
N ARG A 290 -5.91 15.85 -16.84
CA ARG A 290 -6.68 16.14 -18.06
C ARG A 290 -6.04 15.58 -19.33
N ARG A 291 -4.76 15.21 -19.31
CA ARG A 291 -4.02 14.69 -20.49
C ARG A 291 -4.08 13.17 -20.62
N VAL A 292 -4.54 12.46 -19.59
CA VAL A 292 -4.71 11.01 -19.58
C VAL A 292 -6.09 10.63 -20.07
#